data_b52af2bec36f6065aae9da625bf59fd5
#
_entry.id   b52af2bec36f6065aae9da625bf59fd5
#
_cell.length_a   1.000
_cell.length_b   1.000
_cell.length_c   1.000
_cell.angle_alpha   90.00
_cell.angle_beta   90.00
_cell.angle_gamma   90.00
#
_symmetry.space_group_name_H-M   'P 1'
#
loop_
_entity.id
_entity.type
_entity.pdbx_description
1 polymer ?
#
loop_
_entity_poly.entity_id
_entity_poly.type
_entity_poly.pdbx_seq_one_letter_code
_entity_poly.pdbx_strand_id
1 'polypeptide(L)'
;EYLSKVVWSEEFNGDKYLFPDTLVGTDSHTTMVNGLSVLGWGVGGIEAEAGMLGQPISMLIPEVIGFEVKNKMPEGTTATDLVLTVVKMLRDKGVVGKFVEFYGEGLKNLTLADRATIANMAPEYGATCGFFPIDDETLKYLKFSGRDQHTVEIVENYAKEQGLWASTNIEFTDTITLDMSTIVPTISGPKRPQDKVLLTDAPNSFKKVLEEATNKKEKSIAKVSKSEFEIKDGSILIAAITSCTNTSNPNVLIGAGLLAKKAVEFGLEVKPWVKTSLAPGSQVVTDYLAKAGLNTYLDKLGFNLVGYGCT
;
A
#
# COMPACT_ATOMS: atom_id res chain seq x y z
N GLU A 1 6.21 -10.64 4.69
CA GLU A 1 7.65 -10.26 4.72
C GLU A 1 8.41 -11.02 5.80
N TYR A 2 7.79 -11.38 6.93
CA TYR A 2 8.49 -12.00 8.06
C TYR A 2 9.03 -13.40 7.75
N LEU A 3 8.30 -14.18 6.96
CA LEU A 3 8.68 -15.54 6.57
C LEU A 3 9.55 -15.59 5.30
N SER A 4 9.56 -14.52 4.53
CA SER A 4 10.32 -14.45 3.28
C SER A 4 11.81 -14.37 3.56
N LYS A 5 12.59 -15.08 2.76
CA LYS A 5 14.05 -15.14 2.89
C LYS A 5 14.79 -14.23 1.92
N VAL A 6 14.13 -13.78 0.85
CA VAL A 6 14.67 -13.06 -0.31
C VAL A 6 15.57 -13.95 -1.16
N VAL A 7 16.51 -14.67 -0.53
CA VAL A 7 17.32 -15.72 -1.14
C VAL A 7 17.24 -16.98 -0.32
N TRP A 8 16.82 -18.05 -0.94
CA TRP A 8 16.80 -19.39 -0.36
C TRP A 8 18.15 -20.08 -0.50
N SER A 9 18.40 -20.98 0.43
CA SER A 9 19.57 -21.84 0.42
C SER A 9 19.14 -23.27 0.72
N GLU A 10 19.36 -24.16 -0.23
CA GLU A 10 19.05 -25.59 -0.09
C GLU A 10 20.24 -26.45 -0.50
N GLU A 11 20.36 -27.64 0.12
CA GLU A 11 21.32 -28.65 -0.28
C GLU A 11 20.63 -29.66 -1.22
N PHE A 12 21.28 -29.91 -2.36
CA PHE A 12 20.82 -30.91 -3.31
C PHE A 12 22.03 -31.71 -3.82
N ASN A 13 22.01 -33.03 -3.66
CA ASN A 13 23.10 -33.95 -4.02
C ASN A 13 24.48 -33.59 -3.41
N GLY A 14 24.50 -32.97 -2.24
CA GLY A 14 25.73 -32.56 -1.54
C GLY A 14 26.25 -31.17 -1.93
N ASP A 15 25.62 -30.52 -2.87
CA ASP A 15 25.92 -29.13 -3.29
C ASP A 15 24.90 -28.16 -2.67
N LYS A 16 25.37 -26.97 -2.34
CA LYS A 16 24.52 -25.88 -1.81
C LYS A 16 24.07 -24.98 -2.95
N TYR A 17 22.77 -24.87 -3.11
CA TYR A 17 22.13 -23.99 -4.11
C TYR A 17 21.54 -22.76 -3.46
N LEU A 18 21.72 -21.61 -4.12
CA LEU A 18 21.09 -20.36 -3.77
C LEU A 18 20.14 -19.95 -4.92
N PHE A 19 18.93 -19.50 -4.58
CA PHE A 19 17.94 -19.05 -5.56
C PHE A 19 17.00 -18.00 -4.96
N PRO A 20 16.38 -17.14 -5.82
CA PRO A 20 15.46 -16.11 -5.33
C PRO A 20 14.22 -16.72 -4.70
N ASP A 21 13.71 -16.07 -3.66
CA ASP A 21 12.42 -16.40 -3.06
C ASP A 21 11.26 -15.91 -3.95
N THR A 22 10.21 -16.70 -4.03
CA THR A 22 8.97 -16.40 -4.75
C THR A 22 7.76 -16.78 -3.93
N LEU A 23 6.63 -16.13 -4.17
CA LEU A 23 5.39 -16.36 -3.43
C LEU A 23 4.17 -16.28 -4.34
N VAL A 24 3.26 -17.24 -4.21
CA VAL A 24 1.88 -17.12 -4.68
C VAL A 24 0.93 -17.23 -3.50
N GLY A 25 -0.19 -16.54 -3.55
CA GLY A 25 -1.16 -16.57 -2.46
C GLY A 25 -2.52 -16.01 -2.89
N THR A 26 -3.55 -16.36 -2.14
CA THR A 26 -4.93 -15.91 -2.38
C THR A 26 -5.29 -14.62 -1.66
N ASP A 27 -4.42 -14.16 -0.75
CA ASP A 27 -4.63 -12.96 0.03
C ASP A 27 -4.33 -11.70 -0.78
N SER A 28 -5.12 -10.64 -0.60
CA SER A 28 -4.91 -9.34 -1.25
C SER A 28 -3.57 -8.67 -0.87
N HIS A 29 -2.95 -9.10 0.24
CA HIS A 29 -1.63 -8.63 0.68
C HIS A 29 -0.46 -9.45 0.10
N THR A 30 -0.72 -10.49 -0.69
CA THR A 30 0.34 -11.33 -1.29
C THR A 30 1.35 -10.48 -2.06
N THR A 31 0.88 -9.49 -2.82
CA THR A 31 1.73 -8.63 -3.63
C THR A 31 2.60 -7.66 -2.82
N MET A 32 2.35 -7.47 -1.51
CA MET A 32 3.20 -6.64 -0.65
C MET A 32 4.64 -7.13 -0.59
N VAL A 33 4.86 -8.43 -0.73
CA VAL A 33 6.20 -9.03 -0.64
C VAL A 33 7.15 -8.53 -1.73
N ASN A 34 6.61 -8.04 -2.85
CA ASN A 34 7.42 -7.42 -3.90
C ASN A 34 8.16 -6.15 -3.42
N GLY A 35 7.65 -5.49 -2.37
CA GLY A 35 8.36 -4.39 -1.71
C GLY A 35 9.65 -4.84 -1.01
N LEU A 36 9.75 -6.13 -0.65
CA LEU A 36 10.95 -6.78 -0.10
C LEU A 36 11.79 -7.47 -1.19
N SER A 37 11.52 -7.23 -2.44
CA SER A 37 12.22 -7.85 -3.58
C SER A 37 11.99 -9.37 -3.68
N VAL A 38 10.86 -9.86 -3.23
CA VAL A 38 10.39 -11.23 -3.43
C VAL A 38 9.29 -11.20 -4.48
N LEU A 39 9.45 -11.95 -5.56
CA LEU A 39 8.43 -11.99 -6.61
C LEU A 39 7.18 -12.71 -6.10
N GLY A 40 6.12 -11.97 -5.91
CA GLY A 40 4.87 -12.49 -5.41
C GLY A 40 3.65 -11.92 -6.12
N TRP A 41 2.66 -12.78 -6.38
CA TRP A 41 1.38 -12.37 -6.98
C TRP A 41 0.19 -13.12 -6.42
N GLY A 42 -0.97 -12.45 -6.50
CA GLY A 42 -2.23 -13.04 -6.12
C GLY A 42 -2.74 -14.03 -7.17
N VAL A 43 -3.19 -15.18 -6.72
CA VAL A 43 -3.74 -16.25 -7.56
C VAL A 43 -5.10 -16.69 -7.04
N GLY A 44 -5.84 -17.45 -7.83
CA GLY A 44 -7.07 -18.10 -7.38
C GLY A 44 -6.81 -19.28 -6.44
N GLY A 45 -7.87 -19.82 -5.82
CA GLY A 45 -7.75 -20.94 -4.89
C GLY A 45 -7.18 -22.19 -5.54
N ILE A 46 -7.55 -22.48 -6.78
CA ILE A 46 -7.08 -23.66 -7.53
C ILE A 46 -5.57 -23.59 -7.77
N GLU A 47 -5.04 -22.44 -8.17
CA GLU A 47 -3.61 -22.26 -8.39
C GLU A 47 -2.83 -22.34 -7.07
N ALA A 48 -3.40 -21.81 -5.99
CA ALA A 48 -2.78 -21.93 -4.66
C ALA A 48 -2.73 -23.40 -4.20
N GLU A 49 -3.80 -24.17 -4.38
CA GLU A 49 -3.83 -25.61 -4.10
C GLU A 49 -2.80 -26.36 -4.95
N ALA A 50 -2.71 -26.05 -6.24
CA ALA A 50 -1.72 -26.65 -7.13
C ALA A 50 -0.29 -26.40 -6.61
N GLY A 51 0.02 -25.16 -6.22
CA GLY A 51 1.30 -24.82 -5.61
C GLY A 51 1.58 -25.58 -4.31
N MET A 52 0.59 -25.70 -3.42
CA MET A 52 0.70 -26.46 -2.18
C MET A 52 0.91 -27.97 -2.40
N LEU A 53 0.39 -28.50 -3.48
CA LEU A 53 0.57 -29.90 -3.89
C LEU A 53 1.83 -30.15 -4.72
N GLY A 54 2.67 -29.14 -4.90
CA GLY A 54 3.90 -29.24 -5.68
C GLY A 54 3.67 -29.33 -7.20
N GLN A 55 2.50 -28.92 -7.68
CA GLN A 55 2.22 -28.86 -9.11
C GLN A 55 2.75 -27.55 -9.71
N PRO A 56 3.28 -27.58 -10.94
CA PRO A 56 3.80 -26.38 -11.59
C PRO A 56 2.67 -25.42 -11.94
N ILE A 57 2.95 -24.13 -11.73
CA ILE A 57 2.08 -23.03 -12.19
C ILE A 57 2.74 -22.43 -13.43
N SER A 58 2.04 -22.52 -14.57
CA SER A 58 2.55 -21.96 -15.83
C SER A 58 2.21 -20.48 -15.95
N MET A 59 3.18 -19.70 -16.39
CA MET A 59 3.01 -18.28 -16.70
C MET A 59 3.65 -17.96 -18.04
N LEU A 60 2.97 -17.16 -18.87
CA LEU A 60 3.61 -16.56 -20.04
C LEU A 60 4.65 -15.55 -19.58
N ILE A 61 5.78 -15.48 -20.30
CA ILE A 61 6.80 -14.44 -20.03
C ILE A 61 6.14 -13.08 -20.19
N PRO A 62 6.04 -12.27 -19.12
CA PRO A 62 5.32 -11.02 -19.17
C PRO A 62 6.13 -9.90 -19.83
N GLU A 63 5.42 -8.91 -20.38
CA GLU A 63 6.02 -7.61 -20.62
C GLU A 63 6.34 -6.94 -19.27
N VAL A 64 7.47 -6.26 -19.19
CA VAL A 64 7.89 -5.53 -17.99
C VAL A 64 7.90 -4.03 -18.28
N ILE A 65 7.11 -3.28 -17.51
CA ILE A 65 7.07 -1.83 -17.57
C ILE A 65 7.97 -1.25 -16.48
N GLY A 66 9.00 -0.52 -16.89
CA GLY A 66 9.85 0.19 -15.96
C GLY A 66 9.15 1.45 -15.43
N PHE A 67 9.02 1.57 -14.10
CA PHE A 67 8.50 2.76 -13.44
C PHE A 67 9.65 3.52 -12.77
N GLU A 68 10.12 4.57 -13.44
CA GLU A 68 11.21 5.39 -12.92
C GLU A 68 10.72 6.35 -11.85
N VAL A 69 11.37 6.34 -10.69
CA VAL A 69 11.07 7.24 -9.58
C VAL A 69 12.22 8.21 -9.36
N LYS A 70 11.93 9.50 -9.39
CA LYS A 70 12.89 10.59 -9.22
C LYS A 70 12.59 11.43 -7.99
N ASN A 71 13.63 12.06 -7.45
CA ASN A 71 13.54 13.02 -6.36
C ASN A 71 12.96 12.44 -5.05
N LYS A 72 12.36 13.27 -4.23
CA LYS A 72 11.69 12.91 -2.97
C LYS A 72 10.34 13.62 -2.83
N MET A 73 9.45 13.05 -2.03
CA MET A 73 8.15 13.66 -1.73
C MET A 73 8.31 14.98 -0.96
N PRO A 74 7.44 15.98 -1.22
CA PRO A 74 7.35 17.20 -0.41
C PRO A 74 6.89 16.90 1.02
N GLU A 75 7.28 17.74 1.96
CA GLU A 75 6.71 17.70 3.31
C GLU A 75 5.18 17.87 3.28
N GLY A 76 4.51 17.16 4.18
CA GLY A 76 3.04 17.16 4.25
C GLY A 76 2.34 16.19 3.30
N THR A 77 3.08 15.45 2.48
CA THR A 77 2.57 14.34 1.68
C THR A 77 2.87 13.00 2.34
N THR A 78 2.09 11.99 2.00
CA THR A 78 2.15 10.66 2.60
C THR A 78 2.37 9.57 1.55
N ALA A 79 2.68 8.35 1.99
CA ALA A 79 2.72 7.17 1.12
C ALA A 79 1.39 6.96 0.38
N THR A 80 0.26 7.36 0.98
CA THR A 80 -1.07 7.28 0.33
C THR A 80 -1.15 8.20 -0.88
N ASP A 81 -0.66 9.44 -0.78
CA ASP A 81 -0.65 10.38 -1.91
C ASP A 81 0.21 9.86 -3.07
N LEU A 82 1.36 9.27 -2.73
CA LEU A 82 2.24 8.64 -3.69
C LEU A 82 1.55 7.46 -4.38
N VAL A 83 1.02 6.51 -3.62
CA VAL A 83 0.43 5.29 -4.20
C VAL A 83 -0.79 5.58 -5.06
N LEU A 84 -1.66 6.52 -4.67
CA LEU A 84 -2.79 6.93 -5.49
C LEU A 84 -2.35 7.58 -6.81
N THR A 85 -1.22 8.29 -6.79
CA THR A 85 -0.63 8.86 -8.01
C THR A 85 -0.08 7.75 -8.91
N VAL A 86 0.66 6.80 -8.35
CA VAL A 86 1.18 5.62 -9.07
C VAL A 86 0.04 4.81 -9.69
N VAL A 87 -1.03 4.53 -8.93
CA VAL A 87 -2.22 3.82 -9.40
C VAL A 87 -2.83 4.52 -10.61
N LYS A 88 -3.01 5.83 -10.53
CA LYS A 88 -3.57 6.61 -11.66
C LYS A 88 -2.68 6.52 -12.90
N MET A 89 -1.37 6.75 -12.75
CA MET A 89 -0.42 6.73 -13.87
C MET A 89 -0.36 5.36 -14.55
N LEU A 90 -0.32 4.27 -13.77
CA LEU A 90 -0.26 2.92 -14.30
C LEU A 90 -1.57 2.48 -14.94
N ARG A 91 -2.72 2.90 -14.39
CA ARG A 91 -4.03 2.69 -15.06
C ARG A 91 -4.10 3.39 -16.40
N ASP A 92 -3.64 4.63 -16.47
CA ASP A 92 -3.61 5.40 -17.73
C ASP A 92 -2.67 4.77 -18.76
N LYS A 93 -1.54 4.22 -18.29
CA LYS A 93 -0.58 3.49 -19.12
C LYS A 93 -1.13 2.17 -19.68
N GLY A 94 -2.02 1.50 -18.94
CA GLY A 94 -2.59 0.22 -19.36
C GLY A 94 -1.64 -0.94 -19.14
N VAL A 95 -1.42 -1.32 -17.88
CA VAL A 95 -0.47 -2.37 -17.45
C VAL A 95 -1.13 -3.72 -17.13
N VAL A 96 -2.37 -3.95 -17.58
CA VAL A 96 -3.09 -5.20 -17.31
C VAL A 96 -2.32 -6.41 -17.88
N GLY A 97 -2.07 -7.40 -17.02
CA GLY A 97 -1.32 -8.62 -17.36
C GLY A 97 0.18 -8.42 -17.53
N LYS A 98 0.71 -7.23 -17.23
CA LYS A 98 2.13 -6.91 -17.27
C LYS A 98 2.73 -6.92 -15.87
N PHE A 99 4.06 -7.01 -15.80
CA PHE A 99 4.81 -6.70 -14.60
C PHE A 99 5.19 -5.22 -14.60
N VAL A 100 5.26 -4.61 -13.44
CA VAL A 100 5.83 -3.28 -13.24
C VAL A 100 7.04 -3.42 -12.35
N GLU A 101 8.18 -2.90 -12.79
CA GLU A 101 9.39 -2.85 -11.97
C GLU A 101 9.75 -1.40 -11.66
N PHE A 102 9.89 -1.10 -10.39
CA PHE A 102 10.24 0.24 -9.90
C PHE A 102 11.76 0.41 -9.89
N TYR A 103 12.26 1.50 -10.44
CA TYR A 103 13.68 1.81 -10.49
C TYR A 103 13.92 3.33 -10.38
N GLY A 104 15.17 3.73 -10.39
CA GLY A 104 15.57 5.14 -10.38
C GLY A 104 16.08 5.62 -9.02
N GLU A 105 16.66 6.80 -9.03
CA GLU A 105 17.33 7.38 -7.86
C GLU A 105 16.39 7.71 -6.69
N GLY A 106 15.12 7.91 -6.97
CA GLY A 106 14.11 8.21 -5.96
C GLY A 106 13.83 7.04 -5.01
N LEU A 107 14.16 5.80 -5.40
CA LEU A 107 13.91 4.62 -4.56
C LEU A 107 14.57 4.71 -3.19
N LYS A 108 15.73 5.32 -3.08
CA LYS A 108 16.45 5.54 -1.81
C LYS A 108 15.67 6.40 -0.80
N ASN A 109 14.65 7.12 -1.27
CA ASN A 109 13.79 7.97 -0.43
C ASN A 109 12.50 7.25 -0.01
N LEU A 110 12.30 5.98 -0.42
CA LEU A 110 11.16 5.16 -0.07
C LEU A 110 11.58 4.10 0.96
N THR A 111 10.93 4.11 2.10
CA THR A 111 11.09 3.02 3.08
C THR A 111 10.51 1.72 2.53
N LEU A 112 10.89 0.58 3.11
CA LEU A 112 10.29 -0.69 2.72
C LEU A 112 8.76 -0.68 2.88
N ALA A 113 8.23 -0.03 3.92
CA ALA A 113 6.79 0.11 4.13
C ALA A 113 6.10 0.88 2.99
N ASP A 114 6.75 1.92 2.44
CA ASP A 114 6.24 2.66 1.28
C ASP A 114 6.23 1.79 0.03
N ARG A 115 7.31 1.05 -0.21
CA ARG A 115 7.42 0.08 -1.33
C ARG A 115 6.35 -1.01 -1.23
N ALA A 116 6.17 -1.58 -0.04
CA ALA A 116 5.12 -2.58 0.22
C ALA A 116 3.72 -2.02 -0.02
N THR A 117 3.49 -0.74 0.32
CA THR A 117 2.24 -0.03 0.05
C THR A 117 1.98 0.06 -1.46
N ILE A 118 2.96 0.43 -2.25
CA ILE A 118 2.85 0.51 -3.71
C ILE A 118 2.65 -0.89 -4.32
N ALA A 119 3.43 -1.86 -3.89
CA ALA A 119 3.38 -3.23 -4.38
C ALA A 119 2.03 -3.91 -4.10
N ASN A 120 1.43 -3.64 -2.93
CA ASN A 120 0.12 -4.20 -2.57
C ASN A 120 -0.99 -3.75 -3.51
N MET A 121 -0.93 -2.54 -4.04
CA MET A 121 -1.96 -2.02 -4.94
C MET A 121 -1.75 -2.44 -6.41
N ALA A 122 -0.96 -3.48 -6.67
CA ALA A 122 -0.82 -4.02 -8.02
C ALA A 122 -2.16 -4.41 -8.68
N PRO A 123 -3.11 -5.06 -8.00
CA PRO A 123 -4.43 -5.31 -8.56
C PRO A 123 -5.20 -4.04 -8.91
N GLU A 124 -5.09 -2.98 -8.09
CA GLU A 124 -5.77 -1.72 -8.31
C GLU A 124 -5.23 -0.99 -9.53
N TYR A 125 -3.93 -0.98 -9.80
CA TYR A 125 -3.43 -0.44 -11.07
C TYR A 125 -3.45 -1.46 -12.22
N GLY A 126 -3.77 -2.72 -11.96
CA GLY A 126 -4.04 -3.75 -12.96
C GLY A 126 -2.83 -4.57 -13.39
N ALA A 127 -1.67 -4.40 -12.79
CA ALA A 127 -0.51 -5.23 -13.04
C ALA A 127 -0.57 -6.56 -12.28
N THR A 128 0.18 -7.56 -12.76
CA THR A 128 0.34 -8.83 -12.04
C THR A 128 1.11 -8.63 -10.74
N CYS A 129 2.16 -7.80 -10.77
CA CYS A 129 2.92 -7.36 -9.59
C CYS A 129 3.56 -6.00 -9.83
N GLY A 130 3.97 -5.35 -8.72
CA GLY A 130 4.80 -4.15 -8.72
C GLY A 130 6.06 -4.42 -7.93
N PHE A 131 7.14 -4.77 -8.62
CA PHE A 131 8.37 -5.31 -8.06
C PHE A 131 9.38 -4.20 -7.74
N PHE A 132 10.06 -4.34 -6.62
CA PHE A 132 11.17 -3.48 -6.22
C PHE A 132 12.48 -4.29 -6.20
N PRO A 133 13.61 -3.73 -6.66
CA PRO A 133 14.88 -4.42 -6.67
C PRO A 133 15.46 -4.56 -5.26
N ILE A 134 16.41 -5.47 -5.09
CA ILE A 134 17.21 -5.59 -3.87
C ILE A 134 18.18 -4.41 -3.78
N ASP A 135 18.18 -3.70 -2.66
CA ASP A 135 19.10 -2.59 -2.39
C ASP A 135 19.41 -2.45 -0.88
N ASP A 136 20.07 -1.36 -0.50
CA ASP A 136 20.42 -1.09 0.90
C ASP A 136 19.19 -1.02 1.83
N GLU A 137 18.04 -0.55 1.35
CA GLU A 137 16.80 -0.52 2.15
C GLU A 137 16.26 -1.93 2.42
N THR A 138 16.41 -2.85 1.44
CA THR A 138 16.11 -4.28 1.65
C THR A 138 16.98 -4.86 2.76
N LEU A 139 18.31 -4.63 2.71
CA LEU A 139 19.24 -5.12 3.73
C LEU A 139 18.96 -4.52 5.11
N LYS A 140 18.67 -3.24 5.16
CA LYS A 140 18.30 -2.53 6.39
C LYS A 140 17.05 -3.14 7.03
N TYR A 141 16.03 -3.45 6.24
CA TYR A 141 14.82 -4.10 6.74
C TYR A 141 15.10 -5.52 7.22
N LEU A 142 15.90 -6.31 6.52
CA LEU A 142 16.27 -7.65 6.95
C LEU A 142 16.97 -7.63 8.33
N LYS A 143 17.91 -6.71 8.53
CA LYS A 143 18.56 -6.49 9.85
C LYS A 143 17.55 -6.06 10.91
N PHE A 144 16.71 -5.07 10.60
CA PHE A 144 15.69 -4.56 11.51
C PHE A 144 14.69 -5.64 11.93
N SER A 145 14.32 -6.52 11.02
CA SER A 145 13.36 -7.61 11.26
C SER A 145 14.00 -8.87 11.90
N GLY A 146 15.28 -8.79 12.31
CA GLY A 146 15.94 -9.80 13.11
C GLY A 146 16.59 -10.94 12.32
N ARG A 147 16.83 -10.78 11.01
CA ARG A 147 17.65 -11.72 10.24
C ARG A 147 19.10 -11.61 10.72
N ASP A 148 19.75 -12.75 10.84
CA ASP A 148 21.15 -12.80 11.22
C ASP A 148 22.06 -12.21 10.15
N GLN A 149 23.27 -11.79 10.55
CA GLN A 149 24.21 -11.12 9.65
C GLN A 149 24.62 -11.99 8.46
N HIS A 150 24.74 -13.30 8.64
CA HIS A 150 25.11 -14.22 7.58
C HIS A 150 24.02 -14.29 6.48
N THR A 151 22.74 -14.35 6.89
CA THR A 151 21.61 -14.29 5.94
C THR A 151 21.61 -12.98 5.14
N VAL A 152 21.89 -11.85 5.79
CA VAL A 152 21.97 -10.55 5.10
C VAL A 152 23.11 -10.51 4.09
N GLU A 153 24.28 -11.05 4.46
CA GLU A 153 25.45 -11.13 3.56
C GLU A 153 25.20 -12.05 2.35
N ILE A 154 24.48 -13.17 2.55
CA ILE A 154 24.07 -14.04 1.45
C ILE A 154 23.20 -13.27 0.47
N VAL A 155 22.18 -12.55 0.97
CA VAL A 155 21.28 -11.76 0.11
C VAL A 155 22.04 -10.70 -0.68
N GLU A 156 22.93 -9.95 -0.02
CA GLU A 156 23.73 -8.91 -0.66
C GLU A 156 24.64 -9.47 -1.76
N ASN A 157 25.44 -10.48 -1.41
CA ASN A 157 26.40 -11.06 -2.34
C ASN A 157 25.72 -11.75 -3.52
N TYR A 158 24.67 -12.55 -3.24
CA TYR A 158 23.90 -13.20 -4.26
C TYR A 158 23.28 -12.20 -5.24
N ALA A 159 22.65 -11.14 -4.71
CA ALA A 159 22.00 -10.13 -5.55
C ALA A 159 23.01 -9.40 -6.45
N LYS A 160 24.20 -9.08 -5.95
CA LYS A 160 25.26 -8.44 -6.73
C LYS A 160 25.84 -9.37 -7.80
N GLU A 161 26.13 -10.63 -7.47
CA GLU A 161 26.66 -11.62 -8.41
C GLU A 161 25.66 -12.01 -9.50
N GLN A 162 24.38 -12.09 -9.19
CA GLN A 162 23.32 -12.45 -10.13
C GLN A 162 22.73 -11.27 -10.90
N GLY A 163 23.22 -10.03 -10.67
CA GLY A 163 22.69 -8.84 -11.32
C GLY A 163 21.27 -8.44 -10.89
N LEU A 164 20.84 -8.87 -9.69
CA LEU A 164 19.54 -8.54 -9.10
C LEU A 164 19.58 -7.31 -8.18
N TRP A 165 20.77 -6.74 -7.99
CA TRP A 165 20.95 -5.50 -7.24
C TRP A 165 20.42 -4.31 -8.00
N ALA A 166 19.81 -3.35 -7.28
CA ALA A 166 19.25 -2.15 -7.88
C ALA A 166 20.20 -1.48 -8.87
N SER A 167 19.73 -1.25 -10.08
CA SER A 167 20.47 -0.63 -11.17
C SER A 167 19.58 0.35 -11.92
N THR A 168 20.19 1.32 -12.58
CA THR A 168 19.52 2.23 -13.52
C THR A 168 19.75 1.84 -14.99
N ASN A 169 20.61 0.86 -15.22
CA ASN A 169 20.97 0.39 -16.57
C ASN A 169 20.20 -0.90 -16.92
N ILE A 170 18.87 -0.79 -16.99
CA ILE A 170 17.98 -1.90 -17.30
C ILE A 170 17.13 -1.52 -18.52
N GLU A 171 16.99 -2.46 -19.45
CA GLU A 171 16.07 -2.33 -20.57
C GLU A 171 14.70 -2.93 -20.21
N PHE A 172 13.66 -2.13 -20.39
CA PHE A 172 12.27 -2.52 -20.17
C PHE A 172 11.51 -2.57 -21.51
N THR A 173 10.40 -3.29 -21.55
CA THR A 173 9.50 -3.27 -22.70
C THR A 173 9.01 -1.85 -23.00
N ASP A 174 8.71 -1.09 -21.97
CA ASP A 174 8.31 0.33 -22.03
C ASP A 174 8.58 0.97 -20.66
N THR A 175 8.58 2.30 -20.59
CA THR A 175 8.88 3.04 -19.37
C THR A 175 7.89 4.15 -19.08
N ILE A 176 7.80 4.53 -17.81
CA ILE A 176 7.07 5.70 -17.32
C ILE A 176 7.86 6.33 -16.18
N THR A 177 7.83 7.64 -16.05
CA THR A 177 8.61 8.38 -15.04
C THR A 177 7.70 9.18 -14.13
N LEU A 178 7.94 9.11 -12.82
CA LEU A 178 7.33 9.95 -11.80
C LEU A 178 8.41 10.78 -11.09
N ASP A 179 8.24 12.08 -11.11
CA ASP A 179 8.95 12.98 -10.21
C ASP A 179 8.16 13.11 -8.91
N MET A 180 8.66 12.52 -7.82
CA MET A 180 7.98 12.55 -6.51
C MET A 180 7.85 13.96 -5.93
N SER A 181 8.66 14.92 -6.37
CA SER A 181 8.52 16.31 -5.92
C SER A 181 7.21 16.98 -6.37
N THR A 182 6.52 16.37 -7.33
CA THR A 182 5.21 16.84 -7.83
C THR A 182 4.03 16.27 -7.07
N ILE A 183 4.25 15.37 -6.12
CA ILE A 183 3.19 14.76 -5.32
C ILE A 183 2.54 15.83 -4.43
N VAL A 184 1.22 15.80 -4.41
CA VAL A 184 0.40 16.70 -3.59
C VAL A 184 -0.67 15.90 -2.84
N PRO A 185 -1.19 16.42 -1.72
CA PRO A 185 -2.25 15.76 -0.96
C PRO A 185 -3.44 15.39 -1.84
N THR A 186 -3.83 14.13 -1.78
CA THR A 186 -4.72 13.50 -2.74
C THR A 186 -5.69 12.56 -2.04
N ILE A 187 -6.91 12.52 -2.52
CA ILE A 187 -7.91 11.50 -2.19
C ILE A 187 -8.33 10.76 -3.45
N SER A 188 -9.11 9.70 -3.31
CA SER A 188 -9.61 8.93 -4.44
C SER A 188 -11.09 8.60 -4.27
N GLY A 189 -11.80 8.43 -5.35
CA GLY A 189 -13.21 8.09 -5.39
C GLY A 189 -14.07 9.08 -6.18
N PRO A 190 -15.41 8.92 -6.12
CA PRO A 190 -16.17 8.03 -5.20
C PRO A 190 -16.25 6.56 -5.63
N LYS A 191 -15.88 6.20 -6.86
CA LYS A 191 -16.14 4.85 -7.39
C LYS A 191 -14.94 3.93 -7.33
N ARG A 192 -13.73 4.42 -7.64
CA ARG A 192 -12.54 3.57 -7.85
C ARG A 192 -11.27 4.20 -7.26
N PRO A 193 -10.26 3.40 -6.88
CA PRO A 193 -8.98 3.92 -6.37
C PRO A 193 -8.22 4.81 -7.35
N GLN A 194 -8.38 4.60 -8.65
CA GLN A 194 -7.76 5.42 -9.69
C GLN A 194 -8.49 6.74 -9.97
N ASP A 195 -9.67 6.97 -9.42
CA ASP A 195 -10.41 8.23 -9.54
C ASP A 195 -9.76 9.27 -8.61
N LYS A 196 -8.54 9.67 -8.97
CA LYS A 196 -7.72 10.60 -8.19
C LYS A 196 -8.33 11.99 -8.18
N VAL A 197 -8.44 12.58 -7.00
CA VAL A 197 -8.91 13.94 -6.76
C VAL A 197 -7.91 14.67 -5.87
N LEU A 198 -7.47 15.85 -6.26
CA LEU A 198 -6.64 16.68 -5.39
C LEU A 198 -7.47 17.09 -4.16
N LEU A 199 -6.85 17.07 -2.97
CA LEU A 199 -7.56 17.40 -1.72
C LEU A 199 -8.18 18.79 -1.79
N THR A 200 -7.53 19.75 -2.46
CA THR A 200 -8.02 21.11 -2.69
C THR A 200 -9.30 21.15 -3.56
N ASP A 201 -9.45 20.17 -4.47
CA ASP A 201 -10.58 20.11 -5.39
C ASP A 201 -11.74 19.22 -4.86
N ALA A 202 -11.57 18.59 -3.72
CA ALA A 202 -12.58 17.69 -3.17
C ALA A 202 -13.98 18.30 -3.05
N PRO A 203 -14.15 19.58 -2.62
CA PRO A 203 -15.49 20.20 -2.57
C PRO A 203 -16.16 20.32 -3.94
N ASN A 204 -15.39 20.71 -4.97
CA ASN A 204 -15.91 20.89 -6.34
C ASN A 204 -16.20 19.52 -6.97
N SER A 205 -15.33 18.55 -6.79
CA SER A 205 -15.53 17.17 -7.25
C SER A 205 -16.79 16.57 -6.64
N PHE A 206 -16.99 16.72 -5.33
CA PHE A 206 -18.19 16.24 -4.67
C PHE A 206 -19.47 16.91 -5.20
N LYS A 207 -19.44 18.24 -5.42
CA LYS A 207 -20.58 18.98 -5.98
C LYS A 207 -20.98 18.43 -7.35
N LYS A 208 -20.02 18.18 -8.22
CA LYS A 208 -20.26 17.59 -9.54
C LYS A 208 -20.89 16.21 -9.44
N VAL A 209 -20.34 15.34 -8.59
CA VAL A 209 -20.87 13.98 -8.34
C VAL A 209 -22.30 14.03 -7.82
N LEU A 210 -22.62 14.98 -6.92
CA LEU A 210 -23.95 15.16 -6.38
C LEU A 210 -24.94 15.60 -7.47
N GLU A 211 -24.56 16.55 -8.30
CA GLU A 211 -25.38 17.03 -9.42
C GLU A 211 -25.66 15.89 -10.42
N GLU A 212 -24.66 15.09 -10.75
CA GLU A 212 -24.81 13.94 -11.67
C GLU A 212 -25.69 12.83 -11.07
N ALA A 213 -25.56 12.55 -9.78
CA ALA A 213 -26.30 11.48 -9.11
C ALA A 213 -27.76 11.82 -8.83
N THR A 214 -28.07 13.08 -8.54
CA THR A 214 -29.39 13.48 -8.05
C THR A 214 -30.20 14.29 -9.05
N ASN A 215 -29.58 14.78 -10.14
CA ASN A 215 -30.13 15.79 -11.04
C ASN A 215 -30.64 17.07 -10.33
N LYS A 216 -30.13 17.32 -9.12
CA LYS A 216 -30.49 18.48 -8.28
C LYS A 216 -29.30 19.39 -8.09
N LYS A 217 -29.52 20.69 -8.14
CA LYS A 217 -28.51 21.71 -7.84
C LYS A 217 -28.46 22.06 -6.34
N GLU A 218 -29.51 21.79 -5.60
CA GLU A 218 -29.62 22.10 -4.17
C GLU A 218 -29.48 20.83 -3.31
N LYS A 219 -28.82 20.97 -2.18
CA LYS A 219 -28.66 19.88 -1.21
C LYS A 219 -29.97 19.58 -0.52
N SER A 220 -30.34 18.31 -0.46
CA SER A 220 -31.45 17.83 0.35
C SER A 220 -31.09 17.77 1.84
N ILE A 221 -32.06 18.07 2.69
CA ILE A 221 -31.94 17.95 4.16
C ILE A 221 -33.01 16.97 4.60
N ALA A 222 -32.63 16.02 5.47
CA ALA A 222 -33.54 15.03 6.02
C ALA A 222 -33.41 14.98 7.55
N LYS A 223 -34.52 15.02 8.25
CA LYS A 223 -34.59 14.83 9.68
C LYS A 223 -34.48 13.33 9.99
N VAL A 224 -33.57 12.97 10.91
CA VAL A 224 -33.41 11.58 11.31
C VAL A 224 -34.45 11.23 12.35
N SER A 225 -35.25 10.15 12.12
CA SER A 225 -36.28 9.73 13.07
C SER A 225 -35.68 9.37 14.42
N LYS A 226 -36.34 9.76 15.49
CA LYS A 226 -35.93 9.53 16.90
C LYS A 226 -34.56 10.18 17.25
N SER A 227 -34.16 11.24 16.57
CA SER A 227 -32.97 12.03 16.89
C SER A 227 -33.25 13.53 16.80
N GLU A 228 -32.36 14.34 17.37
CA GLU A 228 -32.44 15.80 17.34
C GLU A 228 -31.61 16.42 16.19
N PHE A 229 -30.97 15.61 15.36
CA PHE A 229 -30.10 16.09 14.28
C PHE A 229 -30.70 15.86 12.90
N GLU A 230 -30.21 16.65 11.96
CA GLU A 230 -30.51 16.55 10.54
C GLU A 230 -29.27 16.10 9.79
N ILE A 231 -29.44 15.32 8.72
CA ILE A 231 -28.42 14.98 7.76
C ILE A 231 -28.72 15.66 6.42
N LYS A 232 -27.69 15.98 5.68
CA LYS A 232 -27.80 16.61 4.35
C LYS A 232 -26.88 15.92 3.36
N ASP A 233 -27.12 16.12 2.08
CA ASP A 233 -26.21 15.65 1.04
C ASP A 233 -24.79 16.15 1.32
N GLY A 234 -23.83 15.21 1.36
CA GLY A 234 -22.45 15.45 1.77
C GLY A 234 -22.19 15.26 3.26
N SER A 235 -23.18 14.85 4.07
CA SER A 235 -22.91 14.40 5.44
C SER A 235 -22.09 13.11 5.40
N ILE A 236 -20.98 13.11 6.13
CA ILE A 236 -20.19 11.89 6.34
C ILE A 236 -20.94 11.02 7.35
N LEU A 237 -21.26 9.79 6.98
CA LEU A 237 -21.98 8.84 7.85
C LEU A 237 -21.05 7.76 8.40
N ILE A 238 -19.96 7.44 7.67
CA ILE A 238 -18.97 6.44 8.06
C ILE A 238 -17.59 7.03 7.85
N ALA A 239 -16.74 6.88 8.86
CA ALA A 239 -15.31 7.15 8.78
C ALA A 239 -14.58 5.95 9.36
N ALA A 240 -14.02 5.12 8.49
CA ALA A 240 -13.36 3.88 8.89
C ALA A 240 -11.88 3.91 8.50
N ILE A 241 -11.01 3.53 9.43
CA ILE A 241 -9.63 3.18 9.15
C ILE A 241 -9.63 1.66 8.98
N THR A 242 -9.58 1.20 7.74
CA THR A 242 -9.70 -0.24 7.44
C THR A 242 -8.40 -0.79 6.87
N SER A 243 -8.32 -2.09 6.92
CA SER A 243 -7.17 -2.91 6.57
C SER A 243 -6.54 -2.59 5.22
N CYS A 244 -5.56 -3.33 4.89
CA CYS A 244 -4.70 -3.25 3.74
C CYS A 244 -3.50 -2.34 3.99
N THR A 245 -2.92 -1.91 2.95
CA THR A 245 -1.58 -1.39 2.81
C THR A 245 -1.27 -0.20 3.69
N ASN A 246 -2.16 0.79 3.70
CA ASN A 246 -1.92 2.04 4.43
C ASN A 246 -1.92 1.82 5.95
N THR A 247 -2.73 0.89 6.45
CA THR A 247 -2.78 0.60 7.88
C THR A 247 -1.56 -0.18 8.37
N SER A 248 -0.81 -0.81 7.47
CA SER A 248 0.44 -1.49 7.80
C SER A 248 1.65 -0.57 7.74
N ASN A 249 1.52 0.63 7.16
CA ASN A 249 2.57 1.64 7.11
C ASN A 249 2.59 2.45 8.43
N PRO A 250 3.64 2.31 9.28
CA PRO A 250 3.67 2.96 10.58
C PRO A 250 3.61 4.49 10.50
N ASN A 251 4.21 5.09 9.48
CA ASN A 251 4.23 6.55 9.33
C ASN A 251 2.82 7.11 9.14
N VAL A 252 1.99 6.41 8.34
CA VAL A 252 0.61 6.84 8.07
C VAL A 252 -0.25 6.70 9.33
N LEU A 253 -0.17 5.57 10.03
CA LEU A 253 -0.98 5.32 11.21
C LEU A 253 -0.55 6.15 12.44
N ILE A 254 0.74 6.34 12.65
CA ILE A 254 1.24 7.25 13.68
C ILE A 254 0.81 8.68 13.36
N GLY A 255 0.88 9.08 12.10
CA GLY A 255 0.36 10.39 11.65
C GLY A 255 -1.13 10.55 11.95
N ALA A 256 -1.95 9.55 11.67
CA ALA A 256 -3.38 9.55 12.01
C ALA A 256 -3.61 9.64 13.53
N GLY A 257 -2.84 8.90 14.33
CA GLY A 257 -2.89 8.96 15.79
C GLY A 257 -2.49 10.33 16.35
N LEU A 258 -1.47 10.96 15.77
CA LEU A 258 -1.06 12.33 16.15
C LEU A 258 -2.12 13.36 15.77
N LEU A 259 -2.78 13.19 14.62
CA LEU A 259 -3.91 14.03 14.22
C LEU A 259 -5.07 13.87 15.19
N ALA A 260 -5.42 12.63 15.56
CA ALA A 260 -6.45 12.34 16.56
C ALA A 260 -6.12 12.99 17.90
N LYS A 261 -4.85 12.90 18.34
CA LYS A 261 -4.40 13.58 19.58
C LYS A 261 -4.64 15.07 19.52
N LYS A 262 -4.19 15.74 18.47
CA LYS A 262 -4.39 17.18 18.30
C LYS A 262 -5.89 17.53 18.26
N ALA A 263 -6.69 16.77 17.53
CA ALA A 263 -8.13 16.99 17.44
C ALA A 263 -8.80 16.96 18.83
N VAL A 264 -8.49 15.94 19.63
CA VAL A 264 -9.01 15.81 21.01
C VAL A 264 -8.52 16.96 21.91
N GLU A 265 -7.25 17.35 21.81
CA GLU A 265 -6.67 18.47 22.56
C GLU A 265 -7.31 19.82 22.21
N PHE A 266 -7.76 19.98 20.96
CA PHE A 266 -8.54 21.14 20.50
C PHE A 266 -10.04 21.04 20.83
N GLY A 267 -10.49 20.00 21.52
CA GLY A 267 -11.89 19.80 21.88
C GLY A 267 -12.80 19.43 20.71
N LEU A 268 -12.24 18.89 19.62
CA LEU A 268 -13.04 18.42 18.49
C LEU A 268 -13.67 17.07 18.80
N GLU A 269 -14.92 16.91 18.40
CA GLU A 269 -15.72 15.70 18.59
C GLU A 269 -16.28 15.21 17.26
N VAL A 270 -16.47 13.90 17.16
CA VAL A 270 -17.16 13.28 16.03
C VAL A 270 -18.67 13.57 16.13
N LYS A 271 -19.28 13.92 15.01
CA LYS A 271 -20.72 14.18 14.99
C LYS A 271 -21.51 12.91 15.32
N PRO A 272 -22.68 13.03 15.99
CA PRO A 272 -23.43 11.87 16.51
C PRO A 272 -23.96 10.93 15.42
N TRP A 273 -24.01 11.36 14.18
CA TRP A 273 -24.43 10.54 13.05
C TRP A 273 -23.27 9.83 12.34
N VAL A 274 -22.01 10.08 12.72
CA VAL A 274 -20.83 9.46 12.08
C VAL A 274 -20.43 8.22 12.84
N LYS A 275 -20.46 7.08 12.16
CA LYS A 275 -19.89 5.83 12.68
C LYS A 275 -18.40 5.78 12.35
N THR A 276 -17.57 5.69 13.39
CA THR A 276 -16.12 5.53 13.27
C THR A 276 -15.70 4.11 13.64
N SER A 277 -14.61 3.60 13.05
CA SER A 277 -14.04 2.29 13.38
C SER A 277 -12.56 2.20 12.98
N LEU A 278 -11.84 1.29 13.64
CA LEU A 278 -10.46 0.94 13.34
C LEU A 278 -10.36 -0.57 13.14
N ALA A 279 -9.94 -1.00 11.95
CA ALA A 279 -9.69 -2.39 11.60
C ALA A 279 -8.35 -2.52 10.86
N PRO A 280 -7.21 -2.49 11.57
CA PRO A 280 -5.90 -2.55 10.94
C PRO A 280 -5.59 -3.92 10.35
N GLY A 281 -4.59 -3.99 9.47
CA GLY A 281 -4.20 -5.23 8.80
C GLY A 281 -3.57 -6.27 9.72
N SER A 282 -3.02 -5.86 10.88
CA SER A 282 -2.28 -6.76 11.77
C SER A 282 -2.23 -6.22 13.20
N GLN A 283 -2.01 -7.11 14.17
CA GLN A 283 -1.83 -6.76 15.59
C GLN A 283 -0.62 -5.83 15.82
N VAL A 284 0.39 -5.89 15.00
CA VAL A 284 1.57 -5.00 15.11
C VAL A 284 1.17 -3.52 15.10
N VAL A 285 0.08 -3.18 14.40
CA VAL A 285 -0.42 -1.80 14.33
C VAL A 285 -0.95 -1.34 15.68
N THR A 286 -1.75 -2.16 16.34
CA THR A 286 -2.25 -1.86 17.69
C THR A 286 -1.12 -1.80 18.72
N ASP A 287 -0.12 -2.66 18.58
CA ASP A 287 1.04 -2.67 19.47
C ASP A 287 1.86 -1.39 19.40
N TYR A 288 2.19 -0.90 18.19
CA TYR A 288 2.96 0.33 18.10
C TYR A 288 2.13 1.59 18.43
N LEU A 289 0.83 1.60 18.13
CA LEU A 289 -0.06 2.69 18.54
C LEU A 289 -0.19 2.75 20.07
N ALA A 290 -0.30 1.60 20.74
CA ALA A 290 -0.31 1.52 22.20
C ALA A 290 1.01 1.98 22.82
N LYS A 291 2.16 1.52 22.28
CA LYS A 291 3.50 1.97 22.72
C LYS A 291 3.69 3.48 22.52
N ALA A 292 3.11 4.07 21.49
CA ALA A 292 3.14 5.51 21.25
C ALA A 292 2.12 6.29 22.07
N GLY A 293 1.19 5.62 22.79
CA GLY A 293 0.11 6.24 23.55
C GLY A 293 -0.94 6.95 22.69
N LEU A 294 -1.09 6.52 21.43
CA LEU A 294 -1.96 7.17 20.44
C LEU A 294 -3.33 6.50 20.29
N ASN A 295 -3.45 5.23 20.66
CA ASN A 295 -4.71 4.48 20.61
C ASN A 295 -5.81 5.16 21.43
N THR A 296 -5.50 5.69 22.61
CA THR A 296 -6.48 6.36 23.49
C THR A 296 -7.13 7.60 22.86
N TYR A 297 -6.42 8.28 21.97
CA TYR A 297 -6.97 9.44 21.26
C TYR A 297 -7.84 9.03 20.08
N LEU A 298 -7.47 7.94 19.39
CA LEU A 298 -8.33 7.32 18.37
C LEU A 298 -9.64 6.83 18.99
N ASP A 299 -9.58 6.14 20.15
CA ASP A 299 -10.75 5.66 20.88
C ASP A 299 -11.67 6.81 21.31
N LYS A 300 -11.12 7.94 21.78
CA LYS A 300 -11.90 9.15 22.13
C LYS A 300 -12.68 9.72 20.95
N LEU A 301 -12.20 9.56 19.73
CA LEU A 301 -12.91 9.93 18.50
C LEU A 301 -13.75 8.77 17.94
N GLY A 302 -13.89 7.67 18.69
CA GLY A 302 -14.71 6.52 18.33
C GLY A 302 -14.08 5.57 17.32
N PHE A 303 -12.79 5.77 16.95
CA PHE A 303 -12.04 4.81 16.12
C PHE A 303 -11.59 3.62 16.96
N ASN A 304 -12.55 2.91 17.53
CA ASN A 304 -12.30 1.72 18.33
C ASN A 304 -11.91 0.54 17.44
N LEU A 305 -11.05 -0.33 17.98
CA LEU A 305 -10.69 -1.58 17.31
C LEU A 305 -11.92 -2.49 17.19
N VAL A 306 -12.28 -2.87 15.97
CA VAL A 306 -13.41 -3.76 15.66
C VAL A 306 -12.98 -5.10 15.07
N GLY A 307 -11.76 -5.23 14.61
CA GLY A 307 -11.20 -6.44 14.02
C GLY A 307 -9.87 -6.19 13.36
N TYR A 308 -9.33 -7.23 12.72
CA TYR A 308 -8.11 -7.17 11.91
C TYR A 308 -8.38 -7.74 10.52
N GLY A 309 -7.73 -7.18 9.50
CA GLY A 309 -7.87 -7.63 8.13
C GLY A 309 -8.93 -6.86 7.33
N CYS A 310 -9.36 -7.42 6.19
CA CYS A 310 -10.35 -6.82 5.31
C CYS A 310 -11.75 -6.92 5.91
N THR A 311 -12.19 -5.88 6.55
CA THR A 311 -13.50 -5.78 7.22
C THR A 311 -14.35 -4.70 6.56
#